data_f724c38c402bcc61b5388399b62a1c1f
#
_entry.id   f724c38c402bcc61b5388399b62a1c1f
#
_cell.length_a   1.000
_cell.length_b   1.000
_cell.length_c   1.000
_cell.angle_alpha   90.00
_cell.angle_beta   90.00
_cell.angle_gamma   90.00
#
_symmetry.space_group_name_H-M   'P 1'
#
loop_
_entity.id
_entity.type
_entity.pdbx_description
1 polymer ?
#
loop_
_entity_poly.entity_id
_entity_poly.type
_entity_poly.pdbx_seq_one_letter_code
_entity_poly.pdbx_strand_id
1 'polypeptide(L)'
;MSTGAFAAEPANPLSAELVESYTIIKTNLLKMARKMPEYAYGFKPTPEIETFAQRVSHIARANLRTCAGSKGETRSLDTASKTTKADLVAALEESFAYCDSVFESLTDSSAQEMVSGRIGSPPSPEPRTRLSTLWNVVRHSNELYGYMAVYLRLKGVVPPSSSPD
;
A
#
# COMPACT_ATOMS: atom_id res chain seq x y z
N MET A 1 28.08 23.78 -30.88
CA MET A 1 27.64 22.42 -30.54
C MET A 1 27.45 22.38 -29.02
N SER A 2 26.19 22.35 -28.58
CA SER A 2 25.88 22.37 -27.14
C SER A 2 25.84 20.90 -26.69
N THR A 3 26.85 20.50 -25.89
CA THR A 3 26.83 19.21 -25.20
C THR A 3 25.83 19.30 -24.05
N GLY A 4 24.62 18.78 -24.28
CA GLY A 4 23.66 18.61 -23.22
C GLY A 4 24.26 17.69 -22.14
N ALA A 5 24.48 18.21 -20.95
CA ALA A 5 24.83 17.40 -19.80
C ALA A 5 23.61 16.53 -19.45
N PHE A 6 23.69 15.24 -19.73
CA PHE A 6 22.74 14.29 -19.17
C PHE A 6 22.92 14.31 -17.64
N ALA A 7 21.80 14.45 -16.92
CA ALA A 7 21.82 14.26 -15.48
C ALA A 7 22.39 12.86 -15.18
N ALA A 8 23.26 12.77 -14.14
CA ALA A 8 23.78 11.48 -13.73
C ALA A 8 22.61 10.54 -13.40
N GLU A 9 22.64 9.31 -13.95
CA GLU A 9 21.63 8.32 -13.62
C GLU A 9 21.60 8.06 -12.10
N PRO A 10 20.40 7.91 -11.50
CA PRO A 10 20.33 7.58 -10.08
C PRO A 10 21.05 6.27 -9.78
N ALA A 11 21.71 6.18 -8.63
CA ALA A 11 22.50 5.02 -8.25
C ALA A 11 21.67 3.72 -8.11
N ASN A 12 20.33 3.84 -7.94
CA ASN A 12 19.37 2.74 -7.77
C ASN A 12 18.08 3.03 -8.56
N PRO A 13 18.12 3.01 -9.90
CA PRO A 13 16.97 3.44 -10.72
C PRO A 13 15.72 2.56 -10.51
N LEU A 14 15.86 1.23 -10.44
CA LEU A 14 14.72 0.33 -10.28
C LEU A 14 14.05 0.48 -8.92
N SER A 15 14.85 0.60 -7.87
CA SER A 15 14.35 0.83 -6.51
C SER A 15 13.69 2.21 -6.39
N ALA A 16 14.26 3.25 -7.03
CA ALA A 16 13.70 4.59 -7.02
C ALA A 16 12.31 4.64 -7.67
N GLU A 17 12.12 4.02 -8.82
CA GLU A 17 10.82 3.92 -9.51
C GLU A 17 9.77 3.18 -8.66
N LEU A 18 10.20 2.12 -7.97
CA LEU A 18 9.31 1.39 -7.07
C LEU A 18 8.91 2.23 -5.85
N VAL A 19 9.86 2.98 -5.26
CA VAL A 19 9.61 3.89 -4.14
C VAL A 19 8.66 5.01 -4.55
N GLU A 20 8.82 5.56 -5.76
CA GLU A 20 7.89 6.57 -6.29
C GLU A 20 6.47 6.00 -6.41
N SER A 21 6.31 4.85 -7.03
CA SER A 21 5.02 4.17 -7.19
C SER A 21 4.36 3.86 -5.83
N TYR A 22 5.15 3.41 -4.85
CA TYR A 22 4.70 3.20 -3.48
C TYR A 22 4.24 4.51 -2.82
N THR A 23 5.00 5.58 -2.97
CA THR A 23 4.70 6.88 -2.36
C THR A 23 3.38 7.46 -2.89
N ILE A 24 3.14 7.33 -4.18
CA ILE A 24 1.89 7.76 -4.82
C ILE A 24 0.69 7.01 -4.23
N ILE A 25 0.76 5.68 -4.20
CA ILE A 25 -0.38 4.89 -3.75
C ILE A 25 -0.60 5.01 -2.24
N LYS A 26 0.47 5.09 -1.43
CA LYS A 26 0.38 5.38 0.01
C LYS A 26 -0.38 6.68 0.25
N THR A 27 0.03 7.75 -0.42
CA THR A 27 -0.59 9.08 -0.30
C THR A 27 -2.07 9.02 -0.64
N ASN A 28 -2.43 8.37 -1.74
CA ASN A 28 -3.81 8.23 -2.19
C ASN A 28 -4.66 7.42 -1.19
N LEU A 29 -4.14 6.33 -0.64
CA LEU A 29 -4.87 5.50 0.33
C LEU A 29 -5.09 6.23 1.66
N LEU A 30 -4.09 6.95 2.15
CA LEU A 30 -4.23 7.76 3.37
C LEU A 30 -5.23 8.90 3.18
N LYS A 31 -5.14 9.64 2.07
CA LYS A 31 -6.12 10.67 1.71
C LYS A 31 -7.54 10.07 1.59
N MET A 32 -7.68 8.91 0.94
CA MET A 32 -8.96 8.22 0.76
C MET A 32 -9.60 7.83 2.10
N ALA A 33 -8.82 7.20 2.99
CA ALA A 33 -9.31 6.83 4.31
C ALA A 33 -9.75 8.06 5.12
N ARG A 34 -9.02 9.16 5.05
CA ARG A 34 -9.36 10.41 5.75
C ARG A 34 -10.57 11.12 5.12
N LYS A 35 -10.73 11.09 3.77
CA LYS A 35 -11.85 11.74 3.07
C LYS A 35 -13.19 11.05 3.29
N MET A 36 -13.22 9.72 3.43
CA MET A 36 -14.47 8.99 3.64
C MET A 36 -15.12 9.43 4.96
N PRO A 37 -16.41 9.89 4.94
CA PRO A 37 -17.12 10.25 6.16
C PRO A 37 -17.23 9.05 7.13
N GLU A 38 -17.17 9.30 8.43
CA GLU A 38 -17.21 8.24 9.45
C GLU A 38 -18.48 7.38 9.35
N TYR A 39 -19.64 8.01 9.17
CA TYR A 39 -20.90 7.28 9.00
C TYR A 39 -20.92 6.31 7.81
N ALA A 40 -20.02 6.49 6.85
CA ALA A 40 -19.92 5.68 5.65
C ALA A 40 -18.85 4.56 5.75
N TYR A 41 -18.14 4.43 6.88
CA TYR A 41 -17.17 3.36 7.07
C TYR A 41 -17.80 1.96 7.08
N GLY A 42 -19.04 1.84 7.55
CA GLY A 42 -19.81 0.60 7.48
C GLY A 42 -20.46 0.32 6.12
N PHE A 43 -20.31 1.23 5.14
CA PHE A 43 -20.91 1.06 3.83
C PHE A 43 -20.22 0.00 2.99
N LYS A 44 -21.02 -0.77 2.25
CA LYS A 44 -20.62 -1.69 1.18
C LYS A 44 -21.60 -1.57 0.01
N PRO A 45 -21.12 -1.58 -1.25
CA PRO A 45 -21.99 -1.46 -2.43
C PRO A 45 -23.00 -2.59 -2.57
N THR A 46 -22.61 -3.82 -2.24
CA THR A 46 -23.46 -5.01 -2.26
C THR A 46 -23.25 -5.87 -1.00
N PRO A 47 -24.19 -6.74 -0.63
CA PRO A 47 -24.06 -7.59 0.57
C PRO A 47 -22.83 -8.49 0.60
N GLU A 48 -22.36 -8.94 -0.57
CA GLU A 48 -21.32 -9.97 -0.72
C GLU A 48 -19.91 -9.44 -0.53
N ILE A 49 -19.71 -8.11 -0.62
CA ILE A 49 -18.39 -7.51 -0.53
C ILE A 49 -18.13 -6.87 0.83
N GLU A 50 -16.86 -6.67 1.14
CA GLU A 50 -16.41 -6.07 2.40
C GLU A 50 -16.86 -4.60 2.52
N THR A 51 -17.07 -4.16 3.77
CA THR A 51 -17.29 -2.74 4.07
C THR A 51 -16.05 -1.91 3.80
N PHE A 52 -16.19 -0.58 3.70
CA PHE A 52 -15.04 0.33 3.59
C PHE A 52 -14.07 0.17 4.77
N ALA A 53 -14.59 0.04 6.00
CA ALA A 53 -13.79 -0.23 7.20
C ALA A 53 -12.96 -1.51 7.08
N GLN A 54 -13.58 -2.60 6.62
CA GLN A 54 -12.89 -3.88 6.42
C GLN A 54 -11.80 -3.78 5.35
N ARG A 55 -12.01 -3.00 4.29
CA ARG A 55 -10.98 -2.73 3.26
C ARG A 55 -9.79 -1.96 3.82
N VAL A 56 -10.02 -0.90 4.61
CA VAL A 56 -8.95 -0.15 5.27
C VAL A 56 -8.14 -1.06 6.19
N SER A 57 -8.83 -1.85 7.02
CA SER A 57 -8.22 -2.86 7.90
C SER A 57 -7.39 -3.88 7.14
N HIS A 58 -7.93 -4.38 6.02
CA HIS A 58 -7.24 -5.36 5.16
C HIS A 58 -5.94 -4.80 4.59
N ILE A 59 -5.96 -3.57 4.08
CA ILE A 59 -4.76 -2.89 3.54
C ILE A 59 -3.69 -2.76 4.63
N ALA A 60 -4.06 -2.26 5.81
CA ALA A 60 -3.12 -2.07 6.91
C ALA A 60 -2.42 -3.39 7.29
N ARG A 61 -3.18 -4.47 7.46
CA ARG A 61 -2.63 -5.80 7.80
C ARG A 61 -1.79 -6.39 6.67
N ALA A 62 -2.25 -6.27 5.43
CA ALA A 62 -1.55 -6.84 4.28
C ALA A 62 -0.21 -6.14 4.04
N ASN A 63 -0.18 -4.81 4.10
CA ASN A 63 1.03 -4.03 3.89
C ASN A 63 2.07 -4.31 4.97
N LEU A 64 1.69 -4.24 6.27
CA LEU A 64 2.61 -4.55 7.37
C LEU A 64 3.20 -5.95 7.22
N ARG A 65 2.37 -6.96 6.98
CA ARG A 65 2.83 -8.35 6.81
C ARG A 65 3.78 -8.50 5.64
N THR A 66 3.49 -7.86 4.50
CA THR A 66 4.31 -7.98 3.29
C THR A 66 5.64 -7.25 3.45
N CYS A 67 5.64 -6.04 4.00
CA CYS A 67 6.86 -5.29 4.28
C CYS A 67 7.74 -6.03 5.31
N ALA A 68 7.17 -6.57 6.38
CA ALA A 68 7.91 -7.37 7.35
C ALA A 68 8.48 -8.64 6.72
N GLY A 69 7.69 -9.35 5.94
CA GLY A 69 8.12 -10.55 5.22
C GLY A 69 9.28 -10.29 4.26
N SER A 70 9.35 -9.11 3.64
CA SER A 70 10.48 -8.72 2.77
C SER A 70 11.80 -8.57 3.52
N LYS A 71 11.76 -8.41 4.86
CA LYS A 71 12.91 -8.39 5.76
C LYS A 71 13.14 -9.73 6.47
N GLY A 72 12.34 -10.76 6.19
CA GLY A 72 12.36 -12.02 6.91
C GLY A 72 11.71 -11.94 8.32
N GLU A 73 11.00 -10.85 8.62
CA GLU A 73 10.31 -10.67 9.88
C GLU A 73 8.85 -11.13 9.79
N THR A 74 8.27 -11.52 10.93
CA THR A 74 6.84 -11.77 11.06
C THR A 74 6.23 -10.69 11.92
N ARG A 75 5.32 -9.89 11.33
CA ARG A 75 4.54 -8.88 12.04
C ARG A 75 3.06 -9.00 11.71
N SER A 76 2.24 -8.73 12.68
CA SER A 76 0.79 -8.66 12.55
C SER A 76 0.28 -7.39 13.20
N LEU A 77 -0.82 -6.87 12.66
CA LEU A 77 -1.54 -5.73 13.21
C LEU A 77 -2.91 -6.22 13.65
N ASP A 78 -3.20 -6.07 14.94
CA ASP A 78 -4.56 -6.32 15.43
C ASP A 78 -5.46 -5.15 15.00
N THR A 79 -6.40 -5.47 14.12
CA THR A 79 -7.45 -4.54 13.68
C THR A 79 -8.84 -5.03 14.05
N ALA A 80 -8.96 -6.18 14.72
CA ALA A 80 -10.26 -6.76 15.07
C ALA A 80 -11.02 -5.89 16.08
N SER A 81 -10.28 -5.26 17.00
CA SER A 81 -10.83 -4.35 18.01
C SER A 81 -11.03 -2.91 17.51
N LYS A 82 -10.54 -2.59 16.30
CA LYS A 82 -10.57 -1.24 15.72
C LYS A 82 -11.88 -1.03 14.95
N THR A 83 -12.79 -0.27 15.53
CA THR A 83 -14.14 -0.06 15.00
C THR A 83 -14.41 1.36 14.52
N THR A 84 -13.63 2.35 14.99
CA THR A 84 -13.81 3.75 14.58
C THR A 84 -12.95 4.10 13.36
N LYS A 85 -13.35 5.12 12.63
CA LYS A 85 -12.53 5.70 11.55
C LYS A 85 -11.13 6.08 12.06
N ALA A 86 -11.06 6.74 13.22
CA ALA A 86 -9.79 7.19 13.79
C ALA A 86 -8.83 6.03 14.03
N ASP A 87 -9.30 4.94 14.64
CA ASP A 87 -8.49 3.75 14.92
C ASP A 87 -8.00 3.07 13.64
N LEU A 88 -8.85 3.00 12.62
CA LEU A 88 -8.52 2.36 11.33
C LEU A 88 -7.55 3.21 10.50
N VAL A 89 -7.70 4.54 10.53
CA VAL A 89 -6.73 5.45 9.91
C VAL A 89 -5.38 5.36 10.61
N ALA A 90 -5.35 5.37 11.94
CA ALA A 90 -4.11 5.19 12.72
C ALA A 90 -3.42 3.85 12.42
N ALA A 91 -4.19 2.77 12.30
CA ALA A 91 -3.65 1.45 11.93
C ALA A 91 -3.05 1.44 10.52
N LEU A 92 -3.69 2.14 9.58
CA LEU A 92 -3.18 2.29 8.21
C LEU A 92 -1.88 3.12 8.20
N GLU A 93 -1.83 4.21 8.97
CA GLU A 93 -0.64 5.04 9.13
C GLU A 93 0.52 4.26 9.76
N GLU A 94 0.27 3.47 10.81
CA GLU A 94 1.26 2.60 11.44
C GLU A 94 1.85 1.60 10.44
N SER A 95 1.01 0.97 9.64
CA SER A 95 1.46 0.01 8.63
C SER A 95 2.33 0.65 7.56
N PHE A 96 1.98 1.85 7.11
CA PHE A 96 2.76 2.61 6.14
C PHE A 96 4.07 3.13 6.74
N ALA A 97 4.08 3.60 7.99
CA ALA A 97 5.30 4.04 8.65
C ALA A 97 6.34 2.91 8.75
N TYR A 98 5.90 1.67 9.01
CA TYR A 98 6.78 0.52 8.94
C TYR A 98 7.28 0.26 7.52
N CYS A 99 6.39 0.28 6.52
CA CYS A 99 6.78 0.09 5.12
C CYS A 99 7.74 1.18 4.63
N ASP A 100 7.58 2.44 5.06
CA ASP A 100 8.47 3.54 4.70
C ASP A 100 9.93 3.18 4.98
N SER A 101 10.23 2.66 6.18
CA SER A 101 11.60 2.25 6.54
C SER A 101 12.16 1.14 5.65
N VAL A 102 11.27 0.28 5.10
CA VAL A 102 11.67 -0.81 4.19
C VAL A 102 11.96 -0.27 2.80
N PHE A 103 11.10 0.60 2.29
CA PHE A 103 11.25 1.19 0.95
C PHE A 103 12.42 2.18 0.89
N GLU A 104 12.62 3.00 1.93
CA GLU A 104 13.74 3.94 2.03
C GLU A 104 15.12 3.25 2.05
N SER A 105 15.20 2.05 2.60
CA SER A 105 16.45 1.25 2.63
C SER A 105 16.69 0.39 1.39
N LEU A 106 15.75 0.39 0.42
CA LEU A 106 15.83 -0.46 -0.76
C LEU A 106 16.88 0.06 -1.76
N THR A 107 17.75 -0.84 -2.20
CA THR A 107 18.71 -0.61 -3.29
C THR A 107 18.49 -1.62 -4.39
N ASP A 108 18.97 -1.36 -5.61
CA ASP A 108 18.87 -2.30 -6.72
C ASP A 108 19.58 -3.63 -6.43
N SER A 109 20.66 -3.58 -5.63
CA SER A 109 21.34 -4.78 -5.15
C SER A 109 20.46 -5.57 -4.18
N SER A 110 19.95 -4.93 -3.12
CA SER A 110 19.11 -5.61 -2.13
C SER A 110 17.76 -6.05 -2.69
N ALA A 111 17.28 -5.39 -3.74
CA ALA A 111 16.03 -5.74 -4.44
C ALA A 111 16.10 -7.15 -5.10
N GLN A 112 17.30 -7.62 -5.45
CA GLN A 112 17.51 -8.92 -6.08
C GLN A 112 17.61 -10.07 -5.06
N GLU A 113 17.75 -9.77 -3.77
CA GLU A 113 17.84 -10.79 -2.73
C GLU A 113 16.57 -11.63 -2.65
N MET A 114 16.74 -12.96 -2.51
CA MET A 114 15.61 -13.88 -2.36
C MET A 114 15.08 -13.84 -0.93
N VAL A 115 13.77 -13.66 -0.80
CA VAL A 115 13.07 -13.63 0.50
C VAL A 115 11.93 -14.64 0.50
N SER A 116 11.59 -15.16 1.67
CA SER A 116 10.48 -16.10 1.87
C SER A 116 9.14 -15.34 1.94
N GLY A 117 8.80 -14.65 0.84
CA GLY A 117 7.55 -13.90 0.74
C GLY A 117 6.37 -14.79 0.39
N ARG A 118 5.31 -14.76 1.19
CA ARG A 118 4.03 -15.41 0.85
C ARG A 118 3.14 -14.39 0.14
N ILE A 119 3.06 -14.48 -1.18
CA ILE A 119 2.24 -13.60 -2.03
C ILE A 119 1.18 -14.41 -2.74
N GLY A 120 0.00 -13.85 -2.85
CA GLY A 120 -1.13 -14.45 -3.56
C GLY A 120 -2.18 -15.08 -2.66
N SER A 121 -3.22 -15.59 -3.29
CA SER A 121 -4.31 -16.32 -2.62
C SER A 121 -4.68 -17.53 -3.49
N PRO A 122 -4.24 -18.74 -3.10
CA PRO A 122 -3.44 -19.08 -1.92
C PRO A 122 -2.01 -18.54 -1.98
N PRO A 123 -1.35 -18.32 -0.82
CA PRO A 123 0.02 -17.83 -0.80
C PRO A 123 1.00 -18.83 -1.41
N SER A 124 1.84 -18.38 -2.35
CA SER A 124 2.94 -19.20 -2.87
C SER A 124 4.01 -19.39 -1.78
N PRO A 125 4.48 -20.63 -1.55
CA PRO A 125 5.57 -20.91 -0.62
C PRO A 125 6.94 -20.61 -1.23
N GLU A 126 7.02 -20.44 -2.55
CA GLU A 126 8.28 -20.28 -3.27
C GLU A 126 8.95 -18.94 -2.91
N PRO A 127 10.29 -18.94 -2.69
CA PRO A 127 11.05 -17.72 -2.51
C PRO A 127 10.90 -16.78 -3.71
N ARG A 128 10.92 -15.49 -3.43
CA ARG A 128 10.84 -14.44 -4.46
C ARG A 128 11.88 -13.38 -4.20
N THR A 129 12.19 -12.58 -5.22
CA THR A 129 13.02 -11.40 -5.00
C THR A 129 12.33 -10.43 -4.04
N ARG A 130 13.11 -9.69 -3.27
CA ARG A 130 12.59 -8.60 -2.42
C ARG A 130 11.81 -7.59 -3.27
N LEU A 131 12.29 -7.29 -4.48
CA LEU A 131 11.59 -6.43 -5.44
C LEU A 131 10.18 -6.93 -5.72
N SER A 132 10.02 -8.21 -6.07
CA SER A 132 8.71 -8.82 -6.37
C SER A 132 7.78 -8.77 -5.14
N THR A 133 8.33 -8.97 -3.95
CA THR A 133 7.58 -8.89 -2.70
C THR A 133 7.07 -7.48 -2.43
N LEU A 134 7.93 -6.46 -2.59
CA LEU A 134 7.56 -5.06 -2.38
C LEU A 134 6.67 -4.51 -3.52
N TRP A 135 6.91 -4.95 -4.76
CA TRP A 135 5.99 -4.67 -5.86
C TRP A 135 4.56 -5.14 -5.56
N ASN A 136 4.40 -6.27 -4.86
CA ASN A 136 3.07 -6.74 -4.44
C ASN A 136 2.37 -5.75 -3.49
N VAL A 137 3.09 -5.01 -2.65
CA VAL A 137 2.50 -3.94 -1.82
C VAL A 137 1.86 -2.89 -2.72
N VAL A 138 2.60 -2.42 -3.74
CA VAL A 138 2.12 -1.41 -4.70
C VAL A 138 0.93 -1.94 -5.51
N ARG A 139 1.06 -3.12 -6.10
CA ARG A 139 0.03 -3.73 -6.95
C ARG A 139 -1.28 -3.96 -6.18
N HIS A 140 -1.18 -4.59 -5.01
CA HIS A 140 -2.37 -4.89 -4.18
C HIS A 140 -3.01 -3.62 -3.63
N SER A 141 -2.22 -2.64 -3.23
CA SER A 141 -2.71 -1.34 -2.80
C SER A 141 -3.45 -0.59 -3.91
N ASN A 142 -2.95 -0.64 -5.15
CA ASN A 142 -3.64 -0.03 -6.30
C ASN A 142 -4.95 -0.75 -6.64
N GLU A 143 -4.97 -2.09 -6.57
CA GLU A 143 -6.20 -2.87 -6.75
C GLU A 143 -7.28 -2.46 -5.74
N LEU A 144 -6.93 -2.40 -4.46
CA LEU A 144 -7.85 -2.01 -3.39
C LEU A 144 -8.25 -0.53 -3.48
N TYR A 145 -7.33 0.35 -3.88
CA TYR A 145 -7.66 1.74 -4.15
C TYR A 145 -8.74 1.86 -5.24
N GLY A 146 -8.61 1.12 -6.34
CA GLY A 146 -9.59 1.10 -7.41
C GLY A 146 -10.97 0.68 -6.93
N TYR A 147 -11.07 -0.40 -6.15
CA TYR A 147 -12.34 -0.81 -5.53
C TYR A 147 -12.90 0.28 -4.62
N MET A 148 -12.10 0.81 -3.71
CA MET A 148 -12.53 1.80 -2.72
C MET A 148 -12.89 3.15 -3.33
N ALA A 149 -12.33 3.51 -4.49
CA ALA A 149 -12.71 4.71 -5.24
C ALA A 149 -14.20 4.67 -5.66
N VAL A 150 -14.73 3.48 -5.96
CA VAL A 150 -16.17 3.30 -6.23
C VAL A 150 -16.99 3.57 -4.97
N TYR A 151 -16.54 3.11 -3.78
CA TYR A 151 -17.25 3.39 -2.52
C TYR A 151 -17.34 4.89 -2.24
N LEU A 152 -16.24 5.64 -2.46
CA LEU A 152 -16.24 7.09 -2.30
C LEU A 152 -17.26 7.75 -3.21
N ARG A 153 -17.23 7.41 -4.51
CA ARG A 153 -18.16 8.00 -5.49
C ARG A 153 -19.63 7.70 -5.16
N LEU A 154 -19.94 6.51 -4.69
CA LEU A 154 -21.29 6.16 -4.24
C LEU A 154 -21.73 6.94 -3.00
N LYS A 155 -20.79 7.55 -2.27
CA LYS A 155 -21.03 8.46 -1.14
C LYS A 155 -20.84 9.94 -1.50
N GLY A 156 -20.74 10.27 -2.79
CA GLY A 156 -20.57 11.66 -3.25
C GLY A 156 -19.20 12.24 -2.97
N VAL A 157 -18.21 11.42 -2.64
CA VAL A 157 -16.83 11.85 -2.35
C VAL A 157 -15.96 11.63 -3.58
N VAL A 158 -15.24 12.67 -4.00
CA VAL A 158 -14.28 12.56 -5.12
C VAL A 158 -13.03 11.85 -4.65
N PRO A 159 -12.60 10.73 -5.31
CA PRO A 159 -11.38 10.02 -4.98
C PRO A 159 -10.13 10.91 -5.12
N PRO A 160 -9.09 10.71 -4.29
CA PRO A 160 -7.88 11.54 -4.30
C PRO A 160 -7.21 11.67 -5.67
N SER A 161 -7.12 10.58 -6.44
CA SER A 161 -6.51 10.60 -7.78
C SER A 161 -7.31 11.40 -8.83
N SER A 162 -8.55 11.81 -8.51
CA SER A 162 -9.43 12.59 -9.39
C SER A 162 -9.74 13.97 -8.80
N SER A 163 -9.14 14.31 -7.66
CA SER A 163 -9.34 15.59 -6.98
C SER A 163 -8.17 16.51 -7.29
N PRO A 164 -8.36 17.71 -7.82
CA PRO A 164 -7.33 18.74 -7.67
C PRO A 164 -7.11 18.93 -6.16
N ASP A 165 -5.88 18.97 -5.72
CA ASP A 165 -5.52 19.19 -4.31
C ASP A 165 -6.01 20.52 -3.78
#